data_edf69c59fcf3538b57d454593bbb4643
#
_entry.id   edf69c59fcf3538b57d454593bbb4643
#
_cell.length_a   1.000
_cell.length_b   1.000
_cell.length_c   1.000
_cell.angle_alpha   90.00
_cell.angle_beta   90.00
_cell.angle_gamma   90.00
#
_symmetry.space_group_name_H-M   'P 1'
#
loop_
_entity.id
_entity.type
_entity.pdbx_description
1 polymer ?
#
loop_
_entity_poly.entity_id
_entity_poly.type
_entity_poly.pdbx_seq_one_letter_code
_entity_poly.pdbx_strand_id
1 'polypeptide(L)'
;LPSSCKALIKDYCANCTFAGFHFIADETKHWIERLLWLVLVILSWYGSALLIIAAWDAFVTSPISFGVETTYLNWDTKMPAVAICEMSNDEKVYAVSDEIWPPGHLLDLEDALKDIAYFRGVSYSLVDVCFVTKSPDPLCPTTNFSYYVNLIRSNCEETIRNCSYNDQEFPCCEYFQPIDTDTGTCYIINSIQTKNLKPYPMVSSLKQKRGVLKFEVLISSLMYTLGEDEVPSITSLQSSTLKIQLGHYHRRQVTVRNIENDPLIVDNTAEQRACRFHYENDNGVYPHYSYSACNVQCRKKEQVQKCGCNDHLMIGTTESEHCNISGMACLHMHSMDLTTLKPHWGTRPGLACNCMPSCDETEITVIQDVDNTVKGKANKKKARVEVMLAYLATERFKRNVVRSRMDLVGRYLPLPC
;
A
#
# COMPACT_ATOMS: atom_id res chain seq x y z
N LEU A 1 50.59 -37.43 17.36
CA LEU A 1 51.02 -36.59 16.25
C LEU A 1 52.43 -36.94 15.88
N PRO A 2 52.82 -37.21 14.62
CA PRO A 2 54.16 -37.49 14.19
C PRO A 2 55.08 -36.33 14.56
N SER A 3 56.33 -36.65 14.90
CA SER A 3 57.33 -35.67 15.35
C SER A 3 57.51 -34.48 14.40
N SER A 4 57.33 -34.69 13.12
CA SER A 4 57.37 -33.67 12.07
C SER A 4 56.23 -32.62 12.22
N CYS A 5 55.01 -33.03 12.64
CA CYS A 5 53.89 -32.11 12.79
C CYS A 5 54.04 -31.20 14.02
N LYS A 6 54.59 -31.73 15.11
CA LYS A 6 54.93 -30.93 16.32
C LYS A 6 55.99 -29.87 16.03
N ALA A 7 57.03 -30.23 15.26
CA ALA A 7 58.06 -29.29 14.87
C ALA A 7 57.52 -28.17 13.97
N LEU A 8 56.63 -28.50 13.03
CA LEU A 8 56.01 -27.52 12.12
C LEU A 8 55.10 -26.53 12.88
N ILE A 9 54.26 -27.03 13.80
CA ILE A 9 53.40 -26.19 14.63
C ILE A 9 54.25 -25.26 15.52
N LYS A 10 55.33 -25.76 16.09
CA LYS A 10 56.23 -24.97 16.94
C LYS A 10 56.91 -23.86 16.14
N ASP A 11 57.43 -24.18 14.94
CA ASP A 11 58.07 -23.22 14.05
C ASP A 11 57.07 -22.15 13.58
N TYR A 12 55.83 -22.53 13.23
CA TYR A 12 54.76 -21.61 12.88
C TYR A 12 54.43 -20.67 14.04
N CYS A 13 54.21 -21.18 15.25
CA CYS A 13 53.91 -20.38 16.42
C CYS A 13 55.06 -19.43 16.82
N ALA A 14 56.28 -19.85 16.62
CA ALA A 14 57.47 -19.02 16.94
C ALA A 14 57.62 -17.82 15.97
N ASN A 15 57.23 -18.00 14.70
CA ASN A 15 57.35 -16.99 13.65
C ASN A 15 56.02 -16.27 13.36
N CYS A 16 54.91 -16.62 14.04
CA CYS A 16 53.62 -16.07 13.84
C CYS A 16 53.49 -14.66 14.43
N THR A 17 52.93 -13.73 13.66
CA THR A 17 52.68 -12.35 14.10
C THR A 17 51.46 -12.21 15.01
N PHE A 18 50.68 -13.27 15.22
CA PHE A 18 49.58 -13.26 16.16
C PHE A 18 50.06 -13.09 17.60
N ALA A 19 49.48 -12.08 18.27
CA ALA A 19 49.83 -11.78 19.66
C ALA A 19 49.64 -13.00 20.60
N GLY A 20 50.67 -13.36 21.33
CA GLY A 20 50.63 -14.43 22.33
C GLY A 20 51.12 -15.80 21.85
N PHE A 21 51.05 -16.14 20.55
CA PHE A 21 51.50 -17.46 20.07
C PHE A 21 53.01 -17.69 20.24
N HIS A 22 53.81 -16.66 20.03
CA HIS A 22 55.24 -16.70 20.21
C HIS A 22 55.63 -17.12 21.67
N PHE A 23 54.95 -16.52 22.67
CA PHE A 23 55.20 -16.81 24.08
C PHE A 23 54.79 -18.24 24.51
N ILE A 24 53.81 -18.83 23.80
CA ILE A 24 53.39 -20.23 24.03
C ILE A 24 54.45 -21.20 23.48
N ALA A 25 55.09 -20.86 22.35
CA ALA A 25 56.07 -21.70 21.67
C ALA A 25 57.49 -21.61 22.28
N ASP A 26 57.78 -20.53 23.00
CA ASP A 26 59.10 -20.28 23.61
C ASP A 26 59.38 -21.21 24.76
N GLU A 27 60.35 -22.10 24.58
CA GLU A 27 60.80 -23.10 25.60
C GLU A 27 61.63 -22.50 26.74
N THR A 28 62.11 -21.28 26.61
CA THR A 28 62.87 -20.59 27.67
C THR A 28 61.98 -20.10 28.81
N LYS A 29 60.67 -20.00 28.56
CA LYS A 29 59.65 -19.51 29.51
C LYS A 29 59.15 -20.59 30.45
N HIS A 30 58.83 -20.19 31.70
CA HIS A 30 58.31 -21.11 32.71
C HIS A 30 56.92 -21.63 32.25
N TRP A 31 56.57 -22.86 32.58
CA TRP A 31 55.34 -23.51 32.13
C TRP A 31 54.07 -22.74 32.56
N ILE A 32 54.06 -22.05 33.72
CA ILE A 32 52.98 -21.21 34.21
C ILE A 32 52.78 -20.01 33.28
N GLU A 33 53.83 -19.36 32.81
CA GLU A 33 53.79 -18.23 31.89
C GLU A 33 53.20 -18.65 30.53
N ARG A 34 53.61 -19.81 30.04
CA ARG A 34 53.05 -20.37 28.78
C ARG A 34 51.57 -20.73 28.92
N LEU A 35 51.14 -21.27 30.07
CA LEU A 35 49.73 -21.53 30.37
C LEU A 35 48.95 -20.24 30.46
N LEU A 36 49.48 -19.19 31.10
CA LEU A 36 48.85 -17.88 31.17
C LEU A 36 48.60 -17.31 29.78
N TRP A 37 49.61 -17.33 28.90
CA TRP A 37 49.49 -16.88 27.53
C TRP A 37 48.46 -17.68 26.73
N LEU A 38 48.39 -19.01 26.91
CA LEU A 38 47.41 -19.86 26.29
C LEU A 38 45.98 -19.45 26.69
N VAL A 39 45.75 -19.21 27.99
CA VAL A 39 44.46 -18.76 28.51
C VAL A 39 44.09 -17.39 27.95
N LEU A 40 45.02 -16.44 27.90
CA LEU A 40 44.82 -15.11 27.35
C LEU A 40 44.44 -15.15 25.85
N VAL A 41 45.11 -16.00 25.07
CA VAL A 41 44.78 -16.18 23.64
C VAL A 41 43.38 -16.79 23.46
N ILE A 42 43.05 -17.82 24.25
CA ILE A 42 41.70 -18.42 24.19
C ILE A 42 40.63 -17.40 24.57
N LEU A 43 40.84 -16.62 25.65
CA LEU A 43 39.88 -15.56 26.06
C LEU A 43 39.77 -14.47 25.01
N SER A 44 40.87 -14.06 24.37
CA SER A 44 40.87 -13.08 23.30
C SER A 44 40.08 -13.57 22.08
N TRP A 45 40.26 -14.83 21.67
CA TRP A 45 39.53 -15.42 20.56
C TRP A 45 38.05 -15.58 20.88
N TYR A 46 37.74 -16.01 22.11
CA TYR A 46 36.34 -16.08 22.57
C TYR A 46 35.67 -14.70 22.54
N GLY A 47 36.32 -13.67 23.07
CA GLY A 47 35.85 -12.30 23.03
C GLY A 47 35.67 -11.78 21.59
N SER A 48 36.61 -12.05 20.69
CA SER A 48 36.51 -11.68 19.27
C SER A 48 35.36 -12.40 18.59
N ALA A 49 35.16 -13.68 18.86
CA ALA A 49 34.04 -14.45 18.29
C ALA A 49 32.70 -13.88 18.72
N LEU A 50 32.54 -13.50 20.00
CA LEU A 50 31.31 -12.86 20.50
C LEU A 50 31.06 -11.53 19.80
N LEU A 51 32.08 -10.70 19.58
CA LEU A 51 31.96 -9.43 18.86
C LEU A 51 31.58 -9.64 17.40
N ILE A 52 32.16 -10.64 16.73
CA ILE A 52 31.81 -10.97 15.32
C ILE A 52 30.39 -11.45 15.23
N ILE A 53 29.92 -12.33 16.13
CA ILE A 53 28.55 -12.82 16.15
C ILE A 53 27.58 -11.67 16.41
N ALA A 54 27.84 -10.78 17.37
CA ALA A 54 27.02 -9.62 17.66
C ALA A 54 26.93 -8.65 16.48
N ALA A 55 28.05 -8.41 15.78
CA ALA A 55 28.08 -7.57 14.61
C ALA A 55 27.35 -8.20 13.41
N TRP A 56 27.46 -9.51 13.24
CA TRP A 56 26.73 -10.26 12.23
C TRP A 56 25.22 -10.20 12.47
N ASP A 57 24.80 -10.46 13.71
CA ASP A 57 23.41 -10.39 14.11
C ASP A 57 22.83 -8.97 13.85
N ALA A 58 23.55 -7.95 14.26
CA ALA A 58 23.18 -6.56 14.03
C ALA A 58 23.16 -6.18 12.54
N PHE A 59 24.00 -6.78 11.69
CA PHE A 59 23.97 -6.60 10.23
C PHE A 59 22.74 -7.27 9.61
N VAL A 60 22.38 -8.46 10.08
CA VAL A 60 21.22 -9.20 9.53
C VAL A 60 19.90 -8.59 10.00
N THR A 61 19.81 -8.18 11.27
CA THR A 61 18.54 -7.72 11.88
C THR A 61 18.29 -6.23 11.71
N SER A 62 19.33 -5.39 11.66
CA SER A 62 19.18 -3.93 11.70
C SER A 62 20.20 -3.20 10.82
N PRO A 63 20.23 -3.45 9.49
CA PRO A 63 21.21 -2.78 8.61
C PRO A 63 20.83 -1.33 8.32
N ILE A 64 19.57 -0.92 8.61
CA ILE A 64 18.97 0.33 8.20
C ILE A 64 18.63 1.20 9.39
N SER A 65 18.82 2.51 9.26
CA SER A 65 18.33 3.51 10.20
C SER A 65 17.50 4.58 9.49
N PHE A 66 16.59 5.18 10.24
CA PHE A 66 15.82 6.33 9.78
C PHE A 66 16.46 7.61 10.33
N GLY A 67 16.75 8.54 9.42
CA GLY A 67 17.15 9.90 9.73
C GLY A 67 16.04 10.88 9.33
N VAL A 68 16.05 12.06 9.93
CA VAL A 68 15.18 13.18 9.53
C VAL A 68 16.04 14.27 8.91
N GLU A 69 15.70 14.68 7.71
CA GLU A 69 16.33 15.80 7.02
C GLU A 69 15.41 17.01 7.04
N THR A 70 15.97 18.19 7.39
CA THR A 70 15.20 19.44 7.57
C THR A 70 15.59 20.54 6.60
N THR A 71 16.40 20.25 5.58
CA THR A 71 16.87 21.23 4.58
C THR A 71 15.84 21.47 3.47
N TYR A 72 14.66 21.97 3.82
CA TYR A 72 13.46 22.05 2.96
C TYR A 72 13.46 23.11 1.86
N LEU A 73 14.45 23.99 1.80
CA LEU A 73 14.44 25.17 0.92
C LEU A 73 14.36 24.86 -0.59
N ASN A 74 14.81 23.68 -1.01
CA ASN A 74 14.87 23.27 -2.41
C ASN A 74 14.01 22.05 -2.74
N TRP A 75 13.12 21.63 -1.85
CA TRP A 75 12.31 20.45 -2.11
C TRP A 75 11.07 20.76 -2.93
N ASP A 76 10.87 19.94 -3.95
CA ASP A 76 9.62 19.87 -4.67
C ASP A 76 8.72 18.82 -4.00
N THR A 77 7.56 19.26 -3.53
CA THR A 77 6.56 18.38 -2.92
C THR A 77 5.49 18.07 -3.96
N LYS A 78 5.35 16.79 -4.31
CA LYS A 78 4.28 16.32 -5.18
C LYS A 78 2.95 16.33 -4.44
N MET A 79 1.86 16.69 -5.13
CA MET A 79 0.51 16.47 -4.62
C MET A 79 0.22 14.97 -4.50
N PRO A 80 -0.56 14.56 -3.48
CA PRO A 80 -1.01 13.18 -3.39
C PRO A 80 -1.86 12.76 -4.60
N ALA A 81 -1.97 11.47 -4.83
CA ALA A 81 -2.95 10.93 -5.75
C ALA A 81 -4.37 11.14 -5.17
N VAL A 82 -5.29 11.54 -6.04
CA VAL A 82 -6.70 11.74 -5.68
C VAL A 82 -7.55 10.84 -6.55
N ALA A 83 -8.31 9.94 -5.93
CA ALA A 83 -9.23 9.05 -6.63
C ALA A 83 -10.67 9.35 -6.25
N ILE A 84 -11.57 9.30 -7.24
CA ILE A 84 -13.00 9.45 -7.10
C ILE A 84 -13.66 8.13 -7.49
N CYS A 85 -14.33 7.51 -6.53
CA CYS A 85 -15.05 6.27 -6.70
C CYS A 85 -16.54 6.52 -6.47
N GLU A 86 -17.35 6.17 -7.44
CA GLU A 86 -18.80 6.29 -7.37
C GLU A 86 -19.37 5.44 -6.21
N MET A 87 -20.23 6.04 -5.38
CA MET A 87 -20.85 5.37 -4.25
C MET A 87 -22.27 4.91 -4.51
N SER A 88 -23.03 5.72 -5.21
CA SER A 88 -24.42 5.46 -5.59
C SER A 88 -24.86 6.40 -6.69
N ASN A 89 -25.69 5.89 -7.59
CA ASN A 89 -26.39 6.66 -8.61
C ASN A 89 -27.83 6.17 -8.67
N ASP A 90 -28.63 6.66 -7.73
CA ASP A 90 -30.03 6.20 -7.60
C ASP A 90 -30.83 6.52 -8.88
N GLU A 91 -30.54 7.64 -9.54
CA GLU A 91 -31.22 8.03 -10.79
C GLU A 91 -31.00 7.00 -11.91
N LYS A 92 -29.78 6.49 -12.09
CA LYS A 92 -29.48 5.43 -13.07
C LYS A 92 -29.99 4.05 -12.60
N VAL A 93 -29.95 3.76 -11.32
CA VAL A 93 -30.48 2.49 -10.78
C VAL A 93 -31.98 2.39 -11.10
N TYR A 94 -32.77 3.44 -10.82
CA TYR A 94 -34.19 3.46 -11.13
C TYR A 94 -34.47 3.39 -12.64
N ALA A 95 -33.72 4.15 -13.45
CA ALA A 95 -33.90 4.11 -14.91
C ALA A 95 -33.62 2.72 -15.49
N VAL A 96 -32.56 2.05 -15.05
CA VAL A 96 -32.19 0.69 -15.48
C VAL A 96 -33.20 -0.33 -14.96
N SER A 97 -33.69 -0.16 -13.71
CA SER A 97 -34.70 -1.05 -13.14
C SER A 97 -35.98 -0.98 -13.96
N ASP A 98 -36.49 0.22 -14.27
CA ASP A 98 -37.71 0.44 -15.08
C ASP A 98 -37.55 -0.10 -16.51
N GLU A 99 -36.36 -0.11 -17.08
CA GLU A 99 -36.09 -0.64 -18.41
C GLU A 99 -36.09 -2.19 -18.42
N ILE A 100 -35.50 -2.82 -17.39
CA ILE A 100 -35.35 -4.27 -17.32
C ILE A 100 -36.62 -4.95 -16.80
N TRP A 101 -37.26 -4.35 -15.79
CA TRP A 101 -38.47 -4.90 -15.15
C TRP A 101 -39.65 -3.95 -15.30
N PRO A 102 -40.74 -4.44 -15.84
CA PRO A 102 -41.95 -3.61 -16.05
C PRO A 102 -42.51 -3.14 -14.68
N PRO A 103 -43.14 -1.95 -14.64
CA PRO A 103 -43.71 -1.38 -13.42
C PRO A 103 -44.78 -2.31 -12.82
N GLY A 104 -44.80 -2.45 -11.53
CA GLY A 104 -45.74 -3.32 -10.78
C GLY A 104 -45.09 -4.57 -10.17
N HIS A 105 -43.79 -4.67 -10.16
CA HIS A 105 -43.03 -5.70 -9.45
C HIS A 105 -43.31 -5.64 -7.92
N LEU A 106 -43.51 -6.81 -7.31
CA LEU A 106 -43.77 -6.94 -5.87
C LEU A 106 -42.47 -6.87 -5.03
N LEU A 107 -41.30 -6.95 -5.67
CA LEU A 107 -39.97 -7.03 -5.03
C LEU A 107 -39.20 -5.73 -5.27
N ASP A 108 -38.43 -5.35 -4.27
CA ASP A 108 -37.51 -4.20 -4.33
C ASP A 108 -36.21 -4.58 -5.05
N LEU A 109 -36.33 -4.72 -6.40
CA LEU A 109 -35.19 -5.10 -7.25
C LEU A 109 -34.22 -3.94 -7.49
N GLU A 110 -34.60 -2.72 -7.22
CA GLU A 110 -33.76 -1.53 -7.29
C GLU A 110 -32.66 -1.60 -6.23
N ASP A 111 -33.00 -1.97 -4.99
CA ASP A 111 -32.00 -2.14 -3.94
C ASP A 111 -31.09 -3.35 -4.21
N ALA A 112 -31.61 -4.42 -4.82
CA ALA A 112 -30.77 -5.54 -5.27
C ALA A 112 -29.79 -5.12 -6.38
N LEU A 113 -30.23 -4.30 -7.35
CA LEU A 113 -29.34 -3.71 -8.37
C LEU A 113 -28.29 -2.79 -7.77
N LYS A 114 -28.67 -2.01 -6.78
CA LYS A 114 -27.75 -1.14 -6.04
C LYS A 114 -26.67 -1.94 -5.31
N ASP A 115 -27.05 -3.04 -4.66
CA ASP A 115 -26.12 -3.98 -4.04
C ASP A 115 -25.15 -4.58 -5.06
N ILE A 116 -25.61 -4.88 -6.27
CA ILE A 116 -24.75 -5.38 -7.36
C ILE A 116 -23.80 -4.30 -7.85
N ALA A 117 -24.33 -3.12 -8.21
CA ALA A 117 -23.54 -2.09 -8.84
C ALA A 117 -22.46 -1.49 -7.92
N TYR A 118 -22.73 -1.48 -6.61
CA TYR A 118 -21.89 -0.84 -5.59
C TYR A 118 -21.47 -1.80 -4.49
N PHE A 119 -21.22 -3.07 -4.84
CA PHE A 119 -20.85 -4.11 -3.89
C PHE A 119 -19.59 -3.73 -3.10
N ARG A 120 -19.68 -3.86 -1.78
CA ARG A 120 -18.58 -3.58 -0.84
C ARG A 120 -18.46 -4.67 0.23
N GLY A 121 -18.51 -5.91 -0.20
CA GLY A 121 -18.42 -7.08 0.68
C GLY A 121 -19.71 -7.47 1.37
N VAL A 122 -20.77 -6.67 1.25
CA VAL A 122 -22.14 -6.96 1.77
C VAL A 122 -23.17 -6.75 0.68
N SER A 123 -24.23 -7.53 0.71
CA SER A 123 -25.29 -7.53 -0.31
C SER A 123 -26.59 -7.94 0.38
N TYR A 124 -27.15 -7.05 1.20
CA TYR A 124 -28.32 -7.37 2.02
C TYR A 124 -29.56 -7.60 1.17
N SER A 125 -29.90 -6.63 0.32
CA SER A 125 -31.15 -6.68 -0.46
C SER A 125 -31.10 -7.80 -1.51
N LEU A 126 -29.98 -7.96 -2.22
CA LEU A 126 -29.83 -9.04 -3.19
C LEU A 126 -29.95 -10.43 -2.53
N VAL A 127 -29.31 -10.62 -1.38
CA VAL A 127 -29.33 -11.92 -0.67
C VAL A 127 -30.72 -12.18 -0.09
N ASP A 128 -31.32 -11.22 0.59
CA ASP A 128 -32.63 -11.40 1.24
C ASP A 128 -33.75 -11.62 0.22
N VAL A 129 -33.76 -10.86 -0.89
CA VAL A 129 -34.81 -10.91 -1.90
C VAL A 129 -34.61 -12.07 -2.87
N CYS A 130 -33.40 -12.29 -3.37
CA CYS A 130 -33.15 -13.23 -4.48
C CYS A 130 -32.57 -14.58 -4.05
N PHE A 131 -32.01 -14.71 -2.85
CA PHE A 131 -31.39 -15.97 -2.41
C PHE A 131 -32.15 -16.63 -1.24
N VAL A 132 -32.55 -15.88 -0.23
CA VAL A 132 -33.17 -16.44 1.00
C VAL A 132 -34.67 -16.74 0.81
N THR A 133 -35.33 -16.05 -0.11
CA THR A 133 -36.78 -16.25 -0.38
C THR A 133 -37.07 -17.67 -0.84
N LYS A 134 -38.09 -18.35 -0.29
CA LYS A 134 -38.47 -19.72 -0.63
C LYS A 134 -38.87 -19.91 -2.09
N SER A 135 -39.28 -18.83 -2.76
CA SER A 135 -39.65 -18.79 -4.19
C SER A 135 -39.05 -17.50 -4.76
N PRO A 136 -37.75 -17.49 -5.13
CA PRO A 136 -37.17 -16.32 -5.72
C PRO A 136 -37.90 -15.99 -7.02
N ASP A 137 -38.10 -14.71 -7.25
CA ASP A 137 -38.69 -14.24 -8.51
C ASP A 137 -37.78 -14.70 -9.67
N PRO A 138 -38.34 -15.28 -10.76
CA PRO A 138 -37.57 -15.71 -11.91
C PRO A 138 -36.83 -14.56 -12.61
N LEU A 139 -37.18 -13.32 -12.32
CA LEU A 139 -36.51 -12.12 -12.81
C LEU A 139 -35.36 -11.63 -11.95
N CYS A 140 -35.12 -12.26 -10.79
CA CYS A 140 -33.97 -11.98 -9.94
C CYS A 140 -32.63 -12.20 -10.66
N PRO A 141 -31.68 -11.23 -10.54
CA PRO A 141 -30.33 -11.43 -11.06
C PRO A 141 -29.63 -12.55 -10.28
N THR A 142 -29.27 -13.64 -10.94
CA THR A 142 -28.59 -14.78 -10.31
C THR A 142 -27.14 -14.96 -10.75
N THR A 143 -26.80 -14.41 -11.92
CA THR A 143 -25.48 -14.48 -12.57
C THR A 143 -25.24 -13.22 -13.41
N ASN A 144 -24.03 -13.11 -14.00
CA ASN A 144 -23.67 -12.03 -14.93
C ASN A 144 -23.85 -10.62 -14.34
N PHE A 145 -23.45 -10.44 -13.10
CA PHE A 145 -23.58 -9.16 -12.39
C PHE A 145 -22.81 -8.02 -13.06
N SER A 146 -21.71 -8.32 -13.76
CA SER A 146 -20.93 -7.33 -14.54
C SER A 146 -21.77 -6.61 -15.60
N TYR A 147 -22.79 -7.27 -16.17
CA TYR A 147 -23.69 -6.63 -17.12
C TYR A 147 -24.45 -5.47 -16.47
N TYR A 148 -25.02 -5.67 -15.29
CA TYR A 148 -25.77 -4.63 -14.56
C TYR A 148 -24.86 -3.50 -14.11
N VAL A 149 -23.63 -3.83 -13.68
CA VAL A 149 -22.60 -2.84 -13.32
C VAL A 149 -22.31 -1.89 -14.48
N ASN A 150 -22.12 -2.44 -15.69
CA ASN A 150 -21.82 -1.66 -16.89
C ASN A 150 -22.97 -0.74 -17.32
N LEU A 151 -24.23 -1.11 -17.02
CA LEU A 151 -25.39 -0.26 -17.29
C LEU A 151 -25.53 0.90 -16.31
N ILE A 152 -25.18 0.67 -15.03
CA ILE A 152 -25.46 1.60 -13.95
C ILE A 152 -24.30 2.57 -13.72
N ARG A 153 -23.05 2.09 -13.75
CA ARG A 153 -21.88 2.92 -13.42
C ARG A 153 -21.63 3.99 -14.46
N SER A 154 -21.19 5.14 -13.98
CA SER A 154 -21.00 6.33 -14.77
C SER A 154 -19.58 6.42 -15.34
N ASN A 155 -19.45 7.02 -16.50
CA ASN A 155 -18.16 7.33 -17.09
C ASN A 155 -17.52 8.56 -16.42
N CYS A 156 -16.27 8.87 -16.79
CA CYS A 156 -15.54 10.00 -16.22
C CYS A 156 -16.24 11.34 -16.43
N GLU A 157 -16.76 11.59 -17.64
CA GLU A 157 -17.40 12.87 -17.97
C GLU A 157 -18.72 13.10 -17.23
N GLU A 158 -19.40 12.02 -16.86
CA GLU A 158 -20.57 12.05 -16.01
C GLU A 158 -20.22 12.24 -14.53
N THR A 159 -19.01 11.88 -14.12
CA THR A 159 -18.58 11.90 -12.73
C THR A 159 -17.83 13.17 -12.34
N ILE A 160 -16.90 13.66 -13.18
CA ILE A 160 -15.96 14.75 -12.83
C ILE A 160 -15.95 15.82 -13.93
N ARG A 161 -16.01 17.09 -13.52
CA ARG A 161 -15.92 18.25 -14.42
C ARG A 161 -15.19 19.43 -13.78
N ASN A 162 -14.83 20.41 -14.62
CA ASN A 162 -14.27 21.72 -14.21
C ASN A 162 -13.01 21.59 -13.34
N CYS A 163 -12.02 20.83 -13.84
CA CYS A 163 -10.76 20.60 -13.16
C CYS A 163 -9.81 21.79 -13.32
N SER A 164 -9.14 22.17 -12.24
CA SER A 164 -8.07 23.16 -12.25
C SER A 164 -7.03 22.88 -11.18
N TYR A 165 -5.79 23.19 -11.48
CA TYR A 165 -4.68 23.15 -10.53
C TYR A 165 -4.01 24.53 -10.46
N ASN A 166 -3.93 25.12 -9.25
CA ASN A 166 -3.44 26.48 -9.04
C ASN A 166 -4.09 27.51 -9.97
N ASP A 167 -5.41 27.39 -10.18
CA ASP A 167 -6.25 28.21 -11.06
C ASP A 167 -5.95 28.07 -12.57
N GLN A 168 -5.18 27.06 -12.98
CA GLN A 168 -5.03 26.67 -14.38
C GLN A 168 -5.99 25.51 -14.68
N GLU A 169 -6.90 25.72 -15.64
CA GLU A 169 -7.87 24.72 -16.07
C GLU A 169 -7.21 23.64 -16.94
N PHE A 170 -7.67 22.42 -16.78
CA PHE A 170 -7.26 21.28 -17.60
C PHE A 170 -8.44 20.32 -17.86
N PRO A 171 -8.40 19.53 -18.95
CA PRO A 171 -9.43 18.54 -19.24
C PRO A 171 -9.40 17.41 -18.21
N CYS A 172 -10.48 17.27 -17.41
CA CYS A 172 -10.54 16.33 -16.29
C CYS A 172 -10.22 14.91 -16.72
N CYS A 173 -10.95 14.35 -17.66
CA CYS A 173 -10.88 12.94 -18.05
C CYS A 173 -9.64 12.56 -18.88
N GLU A 174 -8.84 13.55 -19.26
CA GLU A 174 -7.51 13.28 -19.81
C GLU A 174 -6.49 12.89 -18.73
N TYR A 175 -6.64 13.45 -17.52
CA TYR A 175 -5.69 13.25 -16.41
C TYR A 175 -6.27 12.41 -15.27
N PHE A 176 -7.59 12.45 -15.04
CA PHE A 176 -8.27 11.47 -14.19
C PHE A 176 -8.49 10.19 -14.98
N GLN A 177 -7.52 9.28 -14.86
CA GLN A 177 -7.52 8.02 -15.59
C GLN A 177 -8.34 6.95 -14.86
N PRO A 178 -9.00 6.05 -15.60
CA PRO A 178 -9.73 4.94 -14.98
C PRO A 178 -8.75 3.94 -14.36
N ILE A 179 -9.09 3.50 -13.16
CA ILE A 179 -8.42 2.42 -12.44
C ILE A 179 -9.48 1.44 -11.93
N ASP A 180 -9.29 0.17 -12.24
CA ASP A 180 -10.15 -0.88 -11.71
C ASP A 180 -9.70 -1.21 -10.29
N THR A 181 -10.66 -1.29 -9.38
CA THR A 181 -10.44 -1.54 -7.95
C THR A 181 -11.32 -2.69 -7.47
N ASP A 182 -11.14 -3.08 -6.22
CA ASP A 182 -12.00 -4.07 -5.56
C ASP A 182 -13.39 -3.54 -5.19
N THR A 183 -13.70 -2.29 -5.54
CA THR A 183 -15.02 -1.65 -5.40
C THR A 183 -15.57 -1.15 -6.74
N GLY A 184 -14.96 -1.61 -7.84
CA GLY A 184 -15.25 -1.22 -9.21
C GLY A 184 -14.35 -0.11 -9.74
N THR A 185 -14.67 0.42 -10.92
CA THR A 185 -13.86 1.44 -11.60
C THR A 185 -13.93 2.78 -10.87
N CYS A 186 -12.77 3.36 -10.57
CA CYS A 186 -12.57 4.69 -10.02
C CYS A 186 -11.79 5.56 -11.01
N TYR A 187 -11.82 6.88 -10.85
CA TYR A 187 -11.03 7.82 -11.65
C TYR A 187 -9.97 8.47 -10.76
N ILE A 188 -8.70 8.26 -11.11
CA ILE A 188 -7.56 8.69 -10.29
C ILE A 188 -6.62 9.61 -11.07
N ILE A 189 -6.14 10.65 -10.41
CA ILE A 189 -5.11 11.55 -10.92
C ILE A 189 -3.83 11.39 -10.11
N ASN A 190 -2.68 11.58 -10.75
CA ASN A 190 -1.34 11.51 -10.14
C ASN A 190 -0.99 10.11 -9.56
N SER A 191 -1.37 9.04 -10.25
CA SER A 191 -1.06 7.66 -9.87
C SER A 191 -0.19 6.98 -10.91
N ILE A 192 0.75 6.15 -10.46
CA ILE A 192 1.56 5.27 -11.31
C ILE A 192 0.86 3.94 -11.64
N GLN A 193 -0.27 3.66 -11.01
CA GLN A 193 -1.02 2.39 -11.17
C GLN A 193 -1.93 2.37 -12.40
N THR A 194 -2.08 3.48 -13.11
CA THR A 194 -2.92 3.57 -14.30
C THR A 194 -2.21 3.04 -15.55
N LYS A 195 -2.98 2.43 -16.46
CA LYS A 195 -2.46 1.88 -17.73
C LYS A 195 -1.85 2.97 -18.64
N ASN A 196 -2.43 4.16 -18.62
CA ASN A 196 -1.97 5.30 -19.40
C ASN A 196 -1.34 6.32 -18.45
N LEU A 197 -0.03 6.27 -18.29
CA LEU A 197 0.70 7.26 -17.51
C LEU A 197 0.66 8.62 -18.23
N LYS A 198 -0.27 9.48 -17.80
CA LYS A 198 -0.28 10.92 -18.15
C LYS A 198 -0.21 11.72 -16.84
N PRO A 199 0.99 11.90 -16.27
CA PRO A 199 1.13 12.68 -15.04
C PRO A 199 0.86 14.16 -15.35
N TYR A 200 -0.02 14.77 -14.59
CA TYR A 200 -0.11 16.22 -14.54
C TYR A 200 0.94 16.73 -13.54
N PRO A 201 1.77 17.73 -13.89
CA PRO A 201 2.86 18.18 -13.03
C PRO A 201 2.34 18.98 -11.81
N MET A 202 1.77 18.27 -10.84
CA MET A 202 1.27 18.84 -9.59
C MET A 202 2.37 18.88 -8.54
N VAL A 203 3.25 19.87 -8.64
CA VAL A 203 4.38 20.06 -7.75
C VAL A 203 4.25 21.40 -7.02
N SER A 204 4.63 21.45 -5.77
CA SER A 204 4.65 22.62 -4.92
C SER A 204 6.02 22.79 -4.28
N SER A 205 6.53 24.02 -4.26
CA SER A 205 7.80 24.37 -3.62
C SER A 205 7.71 25.79 -3.03
N LEU A 206 8.74 26.22 -2.31
CA LEU A 206 8.81 27.61 -1.79
C LEU A 206 8.76 28.67 -2.90
N LYS A 207 9.17 28.33 -4.13
CA LYS A 207 9.14 29.21 -5.31
C LYS A 207 7.80 29.18 -6.04
N GLN A 208 6.99 28.16 -5.81
CA GLN A 208 5.70 27.95 -6.45
C GLN A 208 4.57 28.11 -5.42
N LYS A 209 3.38 28.46 -5.90
CA LYS A 209 2.18 28.54 -5.03
C LYS A 209 1.93 27.18 -4.38
N ARG A 210 1.27 27.19 -3.21
CA ARG A 210 0.76 25.96 -2.60
C ARG A 210 -0.13 25.23 -3.59
N GLY A 211 0.06 23.92 -3.75
CA GLY A 211 -0.76 23.11 -4.62
C GLY A 211 -2.21 23.10 -4.18
N VAL A 212 -3.09 23.51 -5.09
CA VAL A 212 -4.54 23.49 -4.90
C VAL A 212 -5.19 22.85 -6.12
N LEU A 213 -5.73 21.65 -5.94
CA LEU A 213 -6.53 20.95 -6.95
C LEU A 213 -8.01 21.21 -6.68
N LYS A 214 -8.72 21.72 -7.69
CA LYS A 214 -10.17 21.97 -7.63
C LYS A 214 -10.87 21.22 -8.74
N PHE A 215 -12.02 20.64 -8.45
CA PHE A 215 -12.89 19.98 -9.44
C PHE A 215 -14.34 19.91 -8.93
N GLU A 216 -15.26 19.61 -9.83
CA GLU A 216 -16.66 19.39 -9.49
C GLU A 216 -17.01 17.91 -9.69
N VAL A 217 -17.75 17.36 -8.73
CA VAL A 217 -18.27 15.97 -8.77
C VAL A 217 -19.78 16.03 -8.97
N LEU A 218 -20.28 15.23 -9.90
CA LEU A 218 -21.70 15.25 -10.31
C LEU A 218 -22.52 14.10 -9.71
N ILE A 219 -21.85 13.13 -9.09
CA ILE A 219 -22.47 11.92 -8.54
C ILE A 219 -21.96 11.71 -7.11
N SER A 220 -22.80 11.14 -6.25
CA SER A 220 -22.38 10.78 -4.90
C SER A 220 -21.16 9.84 -4.95
N SER A 221 -20.05 10.27 -4.38
CA SER A 221 -18.76 9.60 -4.55
C SER A 221 -17.98 9.54 -3.25
N LEU A 222 -17.05 8.61 -3.20
CA LEU A 222 -16.02 8.53 -2.17
C LEU A 222 -14.69 9.00 -2.76
N MET A 223 -14.10 10.03 -2.19
CA MET A 223 -12.80 10.52 -2.56
C MET A 223 -11.74 9.86 -1.69
N TYR A 224 -10.69 9.36 -2.32
CA TYR A 224 -9.49 8.86 -1.67
C TYR A 224 -8.32 9.82 -1.91
N THR A 225 -7.51 10.00 -0.86
CA THR A 225 -6.27 10.77 -0.94
C THR A 225 -5.13 9.82 -0.56
N LEU A 226 -4.29 9.46 -1.52
CA LEU A 226 -3.38 8.31 -1.47
C LEU A 226 -1.98 8.68 -1.94
N GLY A 227 -0.99 7.84 -1.66
CA GLY A 227 0.31 7.86 -2.33
C GLY A 227 0.19 7.60 -3.83
N GLU A 228 1.18 8.01 -4.61
CA GLU A 228 1.15 7.81 -6.08
C GLU A 228 1.16 6.33 -6.50
N ASP A 229 1.66 5.45 -5.65
CA ASP A 229 1.72 3.99 -5.84
C ASP A 229 0.51 3.24 -5.23
N GLU A 230 -0.25 3.91 -4.36
CA GLU A 230 -1.38 3.31 -3.66
C GLU A 230 -2.65 3.24 -4.54
N VAL A 231 -3.54 2.29 -4.21
CA VAL A 231 -4.82 2.10 -4.90
C VAL A 231 -6.00 2.26 -3.94
N PRO A 232 -7.14 2.80 -4.41
CA PRO A 232 -8.37 2.78 -3.64
C PRO A 232 -8.79 1.34 -3.35
N SER A 233 -9.13 1.04 -2.10
CA SER A 233 -9.57 -0.28 -1.68
C SER A 233 -10.60 -0.16 -0.56
N ILE A 234 -11.42 -1.18 -0.40
CA ILE A 234 -12.36 -1.30 0.72
C ILE A 234 -11.64 -1.34 2.08
N THR A 235 -10.39 -1.80 2.08
CA THR A 235 -9.55 -1.89 3.29
C THR A 235 -8.79 -0.60 3.59
N SER A 236 -8.94 0.44 2.76
CA SER A 236 -8.28 1.74 2.97
C SER A 236 -8.72 2.38 4.28
N LEU A 237 -7.79 3.09 4.93
CA LEU A 237 -8.06 3.78 6.19
C LEU A 237 -9.16 4.83 6.01
N GLN A 238 -10.04 4.96 6.99
CA GLN A 238 -11.11 5.96 6.97
C GLN A 238 -10.57 7.40 6.90
N SER A 239 -9.38 7.67 7.44
CA SER A 239 -8.72 8.96 7.37
C SER A 239 -8.32 9.36 5.94
N SER A 240 -8.02 8.39 5.07
CA SER A 240 -7.67 8.64 3.66
C SER A 240 -8.91 8.90 2.79
N THR A 241 -10.12 8.63 3.30
CA THR A 241 -11.38 8.73 2.55
C THR A 241 -12.18 9.98 2.95
N LEU A 242 -12.95 10.53 2.00
CA LEU A 242 -13.91 11.60 2.23
C LEU A 242 -15.17 11.32 1.41
N LYS A 243 -16.33 11.27 2.07
CA LYS A 243 -17.61 11.13 1.38
C LYS A 243 -18.02 12.46 0.76
N ILE A 244 -18.17 12.49 -0.56
CA ILE A 244 -18.59 13.66 -1.32
C ILE A 244 -20.12 13.64 -1.48
N GLN A 245 -20.78 14.63 -0.90
CA GLN A 245 -22.23 14.81 -0.98
C GLN A 245 -22.57 15.91 -1.98
N LEU A 246 -23.56 15.67 -2.84
CA LEU A 246 -24.05 16.68 -3.78
C LEU A 246 -24.70 17.86 -3.05
N GLY A 247 -24.51 19.06 -3.57
CA GLY A 247 -24.97 20.29 -2.93
C GLY A 247 -24.00 20.87 -1.90
N HIS A 248 -22.84 20.25 -1.72
CA HIS A 248 -21.83 20.67 -0.74
C HIS A 248 -20.55 21.17 -1.41
N TYR A 249 -19.80 21.96 -0.64
CA TYR A 249 -18.43 22.33 -0.89
C TYR A 249 -17.55 21.60 0.10
N HIS A 250 -16.67 20.75 -0.40
CA HIS A 250 -15.71 19.99 0.39
C HIS A 250 -14.30 20.56 0.19
N ARG A 251 -13.60 20.84 1.28
CA ARG A 251 -12.18 21.20 1.26
C ARG A 251 -11.42 20.26 2.14
N ARG A 252 -10.41 19.60 1.59
CA ARG A 252 -9.46 18.75 2.31
C ARG A 252 -8.09 19.38 2.32
N GLN A 253 -7.53 19.56 3.51
CA GLN A 253 -6.17 20.04 3.70
C GLN A 253 -5.29 18.88 4.17
N VAL A 254 -4.21 18.63 3.45
CA VAL A 254 -3.29 17.53 3.72
C VAL A 254 -1.86 18.00 3.86
N THR A 255 -1.06 17.23 4.57
CA THR A 255 0.40 17.32 4.54
C THR A 255 0.98 16.05 3.98
N VAL A 256 2.11 16.20 3.31
CA VAL A 256 2.80 15.12 2.62
C VAL A 256 4.21 15.05 3.17
N ARG A 257 4.61 13.87 3.64
CA ARG A 257 5.98 13.54 4.04
C ARG A 257 6.50 12.41 3.16
N ASN A 258 7.60 12.64 2.48
CA ASN A 258 8.22 11.64 1.62
C ASN A 258 9.32 10.89 2.38
N ILE A 259 9.47 9.62 2.09
CA ILE A 259 10.61 8.80 2.50
C ILE A 259 11.61 8.78 1.34
N GLU A 260 12.82 9.25 1.58
CA GLU A 260 13.94 9.16 0.65
C GLU A 260 14.79 7.95 0.99
N ASN A 261 15.13 7.14 0.01
CA ASN A 261 15.92 5.94 0.19
C ASN A 261 17.37 6.18 -0.22
N ASP A 262 18.34 5.73 0.61
CA ASP A 262 19.74 5.67 0.21
C ASP A 262 19.88 4.71 -0.99
N PRO A 263 20.65 5.06 -2.04
CA PRO A 263 20.86 4.17 -3.19
C PRO A 263 21.37 2.76 -2.84
N LEU A 264 22.13 2.62 -1.75
CA LEU A 264 22.65 1.34 -1.29
C LEU A 264 21.60 0.41 -0.67
N ILE A 265 20.38 0.91 -0.44
CA ILE A 265 19.31 0.12 0.18
C ILE A 265 18.82 -1.00 -0.74
N VAL A 266 18.98 -0.83 -2.05
CA VAL A 266 18.60 -1.82 -3.09
C VAL A 266 19.38 -3.13 -2.92
N ASP A 267 20.61 -3.07 -2.41
CA ASP A 267 21.47 -4.24 -2.19
C ASP A 267 21.00 -5.15 -1.05
N ASN A 268 20.10 -4.67 -0.20
CA ASN A 268 19.52 -5.42 0.91
C ASN A 268 18.26 -6.16 0.45
N THR A 269 17.96 -7.31 1.08
CA THR A 269 16.72 -8.05 0.80
C THR A 269 15.49 -7.30 1.34
N ALA A 270 14.30 -7.59 0.80
CA ALA A 270 13.06 -6.98 1.24
C ALA A 270 12.82 -7.18 2.76
N GLU A 271 13.19 -8.36 3.29
CA GLU A 271 13.10 -8.66 4.72
C GLU A 271 14.05 -7.80 5.56
N GLN A 272 15.29 -7.57 5.09
CA GLN A 272 16.27 -6.75 5.80
C GLN A 272 15.89 -5.27 5.81
N ARG A 273 15.32 -4.75 4.72
CA ARG A 273 14.86 -3.36 4.64
C ARG A 273 13.44 -3.16 5.14
N ALA A 274 12.70 -4.26 5.42
CA ALA A 274 11.32 -4.30 5.89
C ALA A 274 10.36 -3.50 5.00
N CYS A 275 10.62 -3.44 3.68
CA CYS A 275 9.77 -2.79 2.69
C CYS A 275 10.02 -3.37 1.29
N ARG A 276 9.10 -3.12 0.35
CA ARG A 276 9.22 -3.45 -1.08
C ARG A 276 9.18 -2.20 -1.94
N PHE A 277 9.99 -2.16 -2.98
CA PHE A 277 9.91 -1.14 -4.00
C PHE A 277 8.76 -1.40 -4.97
N HIS A 278 8.26 -0.36 -5.61
CA HIS A 278 7.14 -0.44 -6.57
C HIS A 278 7.42 -1.39 -7.74
N TYR A 279 8.68 -1.58 -8.14
CA TYR A 279 9.07 -2.51 -9.21
C TYR A 279 9.23 -3.98 -8.75
N GLU A 280 9.19 -4.25 -7.45
CA GLU A 280 9.27 -5.61 -6.87
C GLU A 280 7.88 -6.24 -6.74
N ASN A 281 7.16 -6.29 -7.85
CA ASN A 281 5.80 -6.78 -7.93
C ASN A 281 5.75 -8.22 -8.47
N ASP A 282 5.69 -9.20 -7.59
CA ASP A 282 5.64 -10.61 -7.94
C ASP A 282 4.22 -11.02 -8.37
N ASN A 283 3.90 -10.90 -9.67
CA ASN A 283 2.60 -11.27 -10.26
C ASN A 283 1.38 -10.64 -9.56
N GLY A 284 1.50 -9.38 -9.15
CA GLY A 284 0.38 -8.62 -8.60
C GLY A 284 -0.71 -8.32 -9.64
N VAL A 285 -1.93 -8.06 -9.17
CA VAL A 285 -3.06 -7.64 -10.03
C VAL A 285 -2.89 -6.23 -10.60
N TYR A 286 -2.05 -5.41 -9.97
CA TYR A 286 -1.70 -4.06 -10.42
C TYR A 286 -0.29 -4.03 -11.04
N PRO A 287 0.03 -3.02 -11.87
CA PRO A 287 1.34 -2.91 -12.50
C PRO A 287 2.51 -2.76 -11.51
N HIS A 288 2.29 -2.03 -10.44
CA HIS A 288 3.30 -1.72 -9.44
C HIS A 288 2.92 -2.27 -8.06
N TYR A 289 3.95 -2.67 -7.29
CA TYR A 289 3.74 -3.06 -5.90
C TYR A 289 3.39 -1.84 -5.05
N SER A 290 2.38 -2.00 -4.19
CA SER A 290 2.11 -1.13 -3.04
C SER A 290 1.44 -1.94 -1.93
N TYR A 291 1.36 -1.37 -0.73
CA TYR A 291 0.71 -2.03 0.40
C TYR A 291 -0.78 -2.29 0.12
N SER A 292 -1.49 -1.31 -0.44
CA SER A 292 -2.90 -1.46 -0.80
C SER A 292 -3.12 -2.44 -1.94
N ALA A 293 -2.27 -2.42 -2.99
CA ALA A 293 -2.32 -3.40 -4.08
C ALA A 293 -2.13 -4.84 -3.59
N CYS A 294 -1.19 -5.05 -2.66
CA CYS A 294 -0.96 -6.35 -2.01
C CYS A 294 -2.20 -6.80 -1.21
N ASN A 295 -2.86 -5.89 -0.47
CA ASN A 295 -4.07 -6.22 0.28
C ASN A 295 -5.24 -6.60 -0.64
N VAL A 296 -5.41 -5.95 -1.80
CA VAL A 296 -6.41 -6.33 -2.80
C VAL A 296 -6.12 -7.73 -3.34
N GLN A 297 -4.86 -8.02 -3.67
CA GLN A 297 -4.44 -9.36 -4.11
C GLN A 297 -4.70 -10.44 -3.04
N CYS A 298 -4.42 -10.13 -1.77
CA CYS A 298 -4.68 -11.01 -0.64
C CYS A 298 -6.19 -11.28 -0.52
N ARG A 299 -7.04 -10.24 -0.57
CA ARG A 299 -8.49 -10.36 -0.53
C ARG A 299 -9.03 -11.22 -1.68
N LYS A 300 -8.52 -11.03 -2.90
CA LYS A 300 -8.86 -11.86 -4.07
C LYS A 300 -8.62 -13.36 -3.79
N LYS A 301 -7.46 -13.70 -3.22
CA LYS A 301 -7.12 -15.09 -2.87
C LYS A 301 -8.02 -15.64 -1.78
N GLU A 302 -8.31 -14.86 -0.74
CA GLU A 302 -9.18 -15.27 0.37
C GLU A 302 -10.63 -15.47 -0.06
N GLN A 303 -11.17 -14.67 -0.99
CA GLN A 303 -12.49 -14.88 -1.56
C GLN A 303 -12.60 -16.26 -2.23
N VAL A 304 -11.63 -16.63 -3.06
CA VAL A 304 -11.58 -17.95 -3.70
C VAL A 304 -11.44 -19.06 -2.66
N GLN A 305 -10.61 -18.86 -1.64
CA GLN A 305 -10.39 -19.88 -0.61
C GLN A 305 -11.65 -20.14 0.23
N LYS A 306 -12.42 -19.11 0.55
CA LYS A 306 -13.61 -19.20 1.39
C LYS A 306 -14.87 -19.56 0.61
N CYS A 307 -15.06 -18.99 -0.57
CA CYS A 307 -16.31 -19.07 -1.32
C CYS A 307 -16.17 -19.73 -2.72
N GLY A 308 -14.94 -20.06 -3.14
CA GLY A 308 -14.67 -20.71 -4.43
C GLY A 308 -14.81 -19.78 -5.64
N CYS A 309 -15.08 -18.50 -5.44
CA CYS A 309 -15.26 -17.50 -6.49
C CYS A 309 -14.85 -16.11 -6.02
N ASN A 310 -14.71 -15.17 -6.94
CA ASN A 310 -14.46 -13.76 -6.66
C ASN A 310 -15.72 -12.94 -6.90
N ASP A 311 -15.85 -11.79 -6.22
CA ASP A 311 -16.89 -10.82 -6.57
C ASP A 311 -16.65 -10.26 -7.98
N HIS A 312 -17.74 -9.83 -8.61
CA HIS A 312 -17.73 -9.37 -10.00
C HIS A 312 -17.06 -8.00 -10.22
N LEU A 313 -16.72 -7.27 -9.14
CA LEU A 313 -15.97 -6.02 -9.20
C LEU A 313 -14.46 -6.24 -9.00
N MET A 314 -14.05 -7.46 -8.57
CA MET A 314 -12.64 -7.74 -8.25
C MET A 314 -11.77 -7.65 -9.48
N ILE A 315 -10.73 -6.83 -9.37
CA ILE A 315 -9.75 -6.63 -10.45
C ILE A 315 -9.03 -7.93 -10.84
N GLY A 316 -8.75 -8.08 -12.14
CA GLY A 316 -7.96 -9.17 -12.69
C GLY A 316 -8.63 -10.54 -12.56
N THR A 317 -9.96 -10.58 -12.54
CA THR A 317 -10.79 -11.79 -12.61
C THR A 317 -11.42 -11.93 -13.98
N THR A 318 -11.70 -13.17 -14.38
CA THR A 318 -12.47 -13.50 -15.58
C THR A 318 -13.94 -13.77 -15.21
N GLU A 319 -14.86 -13.65 -16.16
CA GLU A 319 -16.29 -13.90 -15.91
C GLU A 319 -16.56 -15.32 -15.34
N SER A 320 -15.72 -16.29 -15.69
CA SER A 320 -15.82 -17.66 -15.17
C SER A 320 -15.42 -17.79 -13.69
N GLU A 321 -14.68 -16.83 -13.16
CA GLU A 321 -14.28 -16.80 -11.76
C GLU A 321 -15.27 -16.00 -10.89
N HIS A 322 -16.24 -15.31 -11.51
CA HIS A 322 -17.21 -14.50 -10.79
C HIS A 322 -18.22 -15.35 -10.03
N CYS A 323 -18.59 -14.87 -8.86
CA CYS A 323 -19.61 -15.50 -8.03
C CYS A 323 -20.99 -15.39 -8.69
N ASN A 324 -21.77 -16.46 -8.58
CA ASN A 324 -23.22 -16.43 -8.77
C ASN A 324 -23.90 -15.96 -7.47
N ILE A 325 -25.23 -15.97 -7.42
CA ILE A 325 -25.98 -15.54 -6.23
C ILE A 325 -25.61 -16.31 -4.95
N SER A 326 -25.32 -17.62 -5.05
CA SER A 326 -24.89 -18.42 -3.89
C SER A 326 -23.49 -18.00 -3.41
N GLY A 327 -22.59 -17.70 -4.35
CA GLY A 327 -21.27 -17.16 -4.06
C GLY A 327 -21.36 -15.76 -3.42
N MET A 328 -22.25 -14.89 -3.91
CA MET A 328 -22.50 -13.58 -3.30
C MET A 328 -23.03 -13.69 -1.87
N ALA A 329 -23.92 -14.64 -1.61
CA ALA A 329 -24.39 -14.94 -0.24
C ALA A 329 -23.25 -15.45 0.66
N CYS A 330 -22.33 -16.27 0.14
CA CYS A 330 -21.13 -16.69 0.86
C CYS A 330 -20.22 -15.49 1.19
N LEU A 331 -19.96 -14.60 0.25
CA LEU A 331 -19.17 -13.39 0.47
C LEU A 331 -19.81 -12.46 1.50
N HIS A 332 -21.14 -12.32 1.47
CA HIS A 332 -21.90 -11.57 2.45
C HIS A 332 -21.70 -12.14 3.86
N MET A 333 -21.82 -13.45 4.05
CA MET A 333 -21.63 -14.11 5.35
C MET A 333 -20.21 -13.95 5.89
N HIS A 334 -19.21 -13.91 5.01
CA HIS A 334 -17.80 -13.73 5.37
C HIS A 334 -17.31 -12.26 5.24
N SER A 335 -18.23 -11.29 5.18
CA SER A 335 -17.89 -9.89 4.93
C SER A 335 -16.88 -9.32 5.92
N MET A 336 -17.03 -9.60 7.21
CA MET A 336 -16.09 -9.12 8.24
C MET A 336 -14.67 -9.68 8.04
N ASP A 337 -14.56 -10.94 7.65
CA ASP A 337 -13.28 -11.59 7.38
C ASP A 337 -12.58 -11.04 6.13
N LEU A 338 -13.35 -10.55 5.17
CA LEU A 338 -12.87 -10.16 3.83
C LEU A 338 -12.69 -8.65 3.66
N THR A 339 -13.28 -7.82 4.53
CA THR A 339 -13.26 -6.35 4.39
C THR A 339 -12.45 -5.63 5.46
N THR A 340 -12.11 -6.32 6.56
CA THR A 340 -11.36 -5.73 7.67
C THR A 340 -9.99 -6.36 7.76
N LEU A 341 -8.92 -5.55 7.73
CA LEU A 341 -7.56 -6.04 7.92
C LEU A 341 -7.34 -6.50 9.37
N LYS A 342 -6.70 -7.67 9.50
CA LYS A 342 -6.30 -8.24 10.78
C LYS A 342 -4.80 -8.12 10.96
N PRO A 343 -4.31 -7.43 12.01
CA PRO A 343 -2.89 -7.43 12.33
C PRO A 343 -2.47 -8.81 12.85
N HIS A 344 -1.20 -9.19 12.66
CA HIS A 344 -0.66 -10.49 13.05
C HIS A 344 -0.85 -10.84 14.53
N TRP A 345 -0.89 -9.83 15.38
CA TRP A 345 -1.11 -9.97 16.83
C TRP A 345 -2.60 -9.86 17.23
N GLY A 346 -3.48 -9.61 16.28
CA GLY A 346 -4.93 -9.43 16.54
C GLY A 346 -5.66 -10.76 16.69
N THR A 347 -6.65 -10.80 17.58
CA THR A 347 -7.53 -11.97 17.81
C THR A 347 -8.88 -11.86 17.08
N ARG A 348 -9.27 -10.65 16.63
CA ARG A 348 -10.55 -10.44 15.94
C ARG A 348 -10.55 -11.09 14.55
N PRO A 349 -11.72 -11.50 14.04
CA PRO A 349 -11.84 -11.97 12.65
C PRO A 349 -11.42 -10.86 11.69
N GLY A 350 -10.81 -11.23 10.57
CA GLY A 350 -10.36 -10.28 9.55
C GLY A 350 -9.35 -10.89 8.60
N LEU A 351 -9.05 -10.16 7.54
CA LEU A 351 -8.14 -10.52 6.48
C LEU A 351 -6.68 -10.44 6.97
N ALA A 352 -6.00 -11.58 7.02
CA ALA A 352 -4.61 -11.69 7.45
C ALA A 352 -3.69 -11.71 6.22
N CYS A 353 -3.13 -10.57 5.86
CA CYS A 353 -2.23 -10.40 4.73
C CYS A 353 -0.79 -10.21 5.18
N ASN A 354 0.15 -10.90 4.53
CA ASN A 354 1.58 -10.68 4.71
C ASN A 354 2.09 -9.65 3.71
N CYS A 355 1.58 -8.41 3.80
CA CYS A 355 1.96 -7.31 2.95
C CYS A 355 3.00 -6.43 3.64
N MET A 356 4.11 -6.17 2.96
CA MET A 356 5.13 -5.23 3.42
C MET A 356 4.77 -3.81 3.01
N PRO A 357 5.16 -2.77 3.78
CA PRO A 357 5.01 -1.39 3.36
C PRO A 357 5.82 -1.10 2.09
N SER A 358 5.44 -0.06 1.36
CA SER A 358 6.22 0.45 0.22
C SER A 358 7.51 1.11 0.70
N CYS A 359 8.63 0.91 -0.03
CA CYS A 359 9.89 1.61 0.31
C CYS A 359 9.80 3.11 -0.03
N ASP A 360 9.04 3.46 -1.05
CA ASP A 360 8.81 4.82 -1.53
C ASP A 360 7.51 5.41 -0.94
N GLU A 361 7.10 4.92 0.24
CA GLU A 361 5.86 5.32 0.88
C GLU A 361 5.80 6.83 1.10
N THR A 362 4.69 7.42 0.72
CA THR A 362 4.35 8.81 0.98
C THR A 362 3.35 8.88 2.13
N GLU A 363 3.78 9.37 3.28
CA GLU A 363 2.89 9.58 4.42
C GLU A 363 2.01 10.80 4.18
N ILE A 364 0.70 10.59 4.11
CA ILE A 364 -0.30 11.65 3.92
C ILE A 364 -1.10 11.79 5.21
N THR A 365 -1.03 12.97 5.81
CA THR A 365 -1.81 13.30 7.01
C THR A 365 -2.86 14.32 6.66
N VAL A 366 -4.12 14.00 6.92
CA VAL A 366 -5.24 14.94 6.78
C VAL A 366 -5.25 15.86 8.00
N ILE A 367 -5.09 17.16 7.75
CA ILE A 367 -5.07 18.20 8.80
C ILE A 367 -6.49 18.68 9.07
N GLN A 368 -7.27 18.90 8.02
CA GLN A 368 -8.63 19.42 8.16
C GLN A 368 -9.50 19.03 6.98
N ASP A 369 -10.70 18.59 7.27
CA ASP A 369 -11.80 18.46 6.32
C ASP A 369 -12.88 19.51 6.66
N VAL A 370 -13.31 20.26 5.66
CA VAL A 370 -14.39 21.26 5.75
C VAL A 370 -15.51 20.80 4.82
N ASP A 371 -16.72 20.77 5.35
CA ASP A 371 -17.94 20.44 4.62
C ASP A 371 -18.98 21.55 4.85
N ASN A 372 -19.36 22.22 3.77
CA ASN A 372 -20.31 23.34 3.81
C ASN A 372 -21.39 23.14 2.76
N THR A 373 -22.65 23.29 3.13
CA THR A 373 -23.77 23.31 2.17
C THR A 373 -23.73 24.55 1.29
N VAL A 374 -23.88 24.36 -0.01
CA VAL A 374 -23.91 25.47 -0.98
C VAL A 374 -25.36 25.87 -1.28
N LYS A 375 -25.72 27.13 -1.07
CA LYS A 375 -27.05 27.67 -1.36
C LYS A 375 -27.26 27.80 -2.89
N GLY A 376 -28.46 27.47 -3.36
CA GLY A 376 -28.90 27.65 -4.76
C GLY A 376 -29.32 26.34 -5.43
N LYS A 377 -30.42 26.37 -6.21
CA LYS A 377 -30.99 25.18 -6.90
C LYS A 377 -30.00 24.51 -7.87
N ALA A 378 -29.21 25.29 -8.61
CA ALA A 378 -28.22 24.80 -9.57
C ALA A 378 -27.04 24.05 -8.88
N ASN A 379 -26.75 24.36 -7.62
CA ASN A 379 -25.65 23.75 -6.87
C ASN A 379 -26.08 22.42 -6.23
N LYS A 380 -27.36 22.09 -6.15
CA LYS A 380 -27.82 20.84 -5.52
C LYS A 380 -27.45 19.57 -6.29
N LYS A 381 -27.19 19.68 -7.61
CA LYS A 381 -26.82 18.54 -8.48
C LYS A 381 -25.32 18.32 -8.62
N LYS A 382 -24.49 19.08 -7.91
CA LYS A 382 -23.03 18.94 -7.97
C LYS A 382 -22.39 19.24 -6.62
N ALA A 383 -21.21 18.67 -6.38
CA ALA A 383 -20.35 19.01 -5.27
C ALA A 383 -19.09 19.71 -5.79
N ARG A 384 -18.58 20.70 -5.06
CA ARG A 384 -17.28 21.31 -5.34
C ARG A 384 -16.26 20.76 -4.39
N VAL A 385 -15.14 20.29 -4.92
CA VAL A 385 -14.07 19.69 -4.14
C VAL A 385 -12.78 20.47 -4.32
N GLU A 386 -12.12 20.73 -3.22
CA GLU A 386 -10.81 21.38 -3.18
C GLU A 386 -9.86 20.55 -2.31
N VAL A 387 -8.78 20.08 -2.89
CA VAL A 387 -7.70 19.37 -2.18
C VAL A 387 -6.46 20.24 -2.22
N MET A 388 -5.89 20.55 -1.04
CA MET A 388 -4.77 21.45 -0.96
C MET A 388 -3.73 21.01 0.07
N LEU A 389 -2.48 21.36 -0.17
CA LEU A 389 -1.44 21.23 0.83
C LEU A 389 -1.64 22.28 1.93
N ALA A 390 -1.74 21.85 3.18
CA ALA A 390 -1.88 22.75 4.34
C ALA A 390 -0.62 23.61 4.51
N TYR A 391 0.55 22.98 4.40
CA TYR A 391 1.86 23.60 4.36
C TYR A 391 2.82 22.74 3.55
N LEU A 392 3.93 23.32 3.11
CA LEU A 392 4.98 22.56 2.43
C LEU A 392 5.69 21.66 3.43
N ALA A 393 6.18 20.50 2.95
CA ALA A 393 6.95 19.60 3.79
C ALA A 393 8.21 20.31 4.34
N THR A 394 8.35 20.33 5.66
CA THR A 394 9.52 20.88 6.36
C THR A 394 10.48 19.79 6.81
N GLU A 395 10.04 18.54 6.71
CA GLU A 395 10.77 17.35 7.12
C GLU A 395 10.65 16.28 6.03
N ARG A 396 11.74 15.56 5.84
CA ARG A 396 11.81 14.40 4.97
C ARG A 396 12.45 13.26 5.75
N PHE A 397 11.85 12.09 5.71
CA PHE A 397 12.47 10.91 6.29
C PHE A 397 13.48 10.35 5.30
N LYS A 398 14.67 10.04 5.81
CA LYS A 398 15.72 9.40 5.03
C LYS A 398 16.02 8.03 5.60
N ARG A 399 15.88 7.01 4.76
CA ARG A 399 16.24 5.64 5.10
C ARG A 399 17.69 5.42 4.67
N ASN A 400 18.61 5.33 5.65
CA ASN A 400 20.03 5.20 5.43
C ASN A 400 20.52 3.78 5.72
N VAL A 401 21.46 3.30 4.92
CA VAL A 401 22.19 2.06 5.21
C VAL A 401 23.31 2.38 6.20
N VAL A 402 23.20 1.88 7.43
CA VAL A 402 24.17 2.09 8.51
C VAL A 402 25.26 1.01 8.50
N ARG A 403 24.91 -0.18 8.01
CA ARG A 403 25.82 -1.33 7.95
C ARG A 403 25.82 -1.90 6.55
N SER A 404 26.80 -1.48 5.75
CA SER A 404 27.00 -2.03 4.41
C SER A 404 27.80 -3.35 4.49
N ARG A 405 27.76 -4.15 3.41
CA ARG A 405 28.60 -5.35 3.27
C ARG A 405 30.09 -5.00 3.37
N MET A 406 30.49 -3.83 2.87
CA MET A 406 31.87 -3.34 2.91
C MET A 406 32.30 -2.98 4.33
N ASP A 407 31.41 -2.43 5.16
CA ASP A 407 31.69 -2.13 6.55
C ASP A 407 31.93 -3.39 7.37
N LEU A 408 31.21 -4.46 7.07
CA LEU A 408 31.39 -5.76 7.70
C LEU A 408 32.77 -6.35 7.38
N VAL A 409 33.20 -6.25 6.11
CA VAL A 409 34.51 -6.71 5.65
C VAL A 409 35.62 -5.81 6.19
N GLY A 410 35.47 -4.48 6.10
CA GLY A 410 36.50 -3.52 6.52
C GLY A 410 36.80 -3.50 8.02
N ARG A 411 35.81 -3.84 8.87
CA ARG A 411 36.01 -3.92 10.32
C ARG A 411 36.74 -5.20 10.78
N TYR A 412 36.71 -6.26 9.95
CA TYR A 412 37.22 -7.58 10.33
C TYR A 412 38.40 -8.08 9.51
N LEU A 413 38.73 -7.40 8.39
CA LEU A 413 40.01 -7.58 7.73
C LEU A 413 41.02 -6.59 8.33
N PRO A 414 41.94 -7.03 9.22
CA PRO A 414 43.05 -6.17 9.56
C PRO A 414 43.83 -5.94 8.27
N LEU A 415 44.00 -4.66 7.90
CA LEU A 415 44.94 -4.29 6.86
C LEU A 415 46.26 -4.96 7.20
N PRO A 416 46.89 -5.74 6.30
CA PRO A 416 48.21 -6.25 6.54
C PRO A 416 49.13 -5.06 6.72
N CYS A 417 49.75 -4.96 7.89
CA CYS A 417 50.86 -4.05 8.10
C CYS A 417 52.04 -4.48 7.25
#